data_4f228ee416d86dac884b8a6aef19721a
#
_entry.id   4f228ee416d86dac884b8a6aef19721a
#
_cell.length_a   1.000
_cell.length_b   1.000
_cell.length_c   1.000
_cell.angle_alpha   90.00
_cell.angle_beta   90.00
_cell.angle_gamma   90.00
#
_symmetry.space_group_name_H-M   'P 1'
#
loop_
_entity.id
_entity.type
_entity.pdbx_description
1 polymer ?
#
loop_
_entity_poly.entity_id
_entity_poly.type
_entity_poly.pdbx_seq_one_letter_code
_entity_poly.pdbx_strand_id
1 'polypeptide(L)'
;MEANLTRPLVNDDFHGTLGERWYDAEEAPVAFLRAESRLRNPWIAQTIAARFPGRACAVLDVGCGAGFLANYLSGLGHLVTGLDTAEASLRVAHAHDTSGKVDYRLGDALALPFGPAAFDVVCAVDVLDHVEAPALLVSEASRVLAAGGLFFFHTFNRNLLSWLVVIKGVEWFVKDTPLHLHVLRLFSTPEELRRACNAAGLEIMELFGTRPKLDMAFARMLKSGMVPREFAFTRTRSTRLAYTGFARKGVA
;
A
#
# COMPACT_ATOMS: atom_id res chain seq x y z
N MET A 1 -26.53 4.33 -29.86
CA MET A 1 -26.48 3.41 -28.69
C MET A 1 -25.16 3.69 -28.01
N GLU A 2 -25.17 4.71 -27.15
CA GLU A 2 -23.97 5.24 -26.48
C GLU A 2 -23.48 4.22 -25.46
N ALA A 3 -22.21 3.88 -25.56
CA ALA A 3 -21.53 3.06 -24.58
C ALA A 3 -21.58 3.80 -23.24
N ASN A 4 -22.32 3.24 -22.29
CA ASN A 4 -22.32 3.65 -20.90
C ASN A 4 -20.93 3.36 -20.33
N LEU A 5 -20.01 4.33 -20.46
CA LEU A 5 -18.69 4.31 -19.82
C LEU A 5 -18.98 4.33 -18.32
N THR A 6 -18.98 3.15 -17.71
CA THR A 6 -19.07 3.01 -16.25
C THR A 6 -17.91 3.79 -15.66
N ARG A 7 -18.25 4.88 -14.98
CA ARG A 7 -17.28 5.68 -14.21
C ARG A 7 -16.50 4.74 -13.29
N PRO A 8 -15.18 4.82 -13.24
CA PRO A 8 -14.41 4.00 -12.33
C PRO A 8 -14.93 4.17 -10.92
N LEU A 9 -15.03 3.07 -10.16
CA LEU A 9 -15.64 3.05 -8.82
C LEU A 9 -14.80 3.85 -7.81
N VAL A 10 -13.51 3.94 -8.04
CA VAL A 10 -12.53 4.66 -7.22
C VAL A 10 -12.03 5.87 -7.99
N ASN A 11 -11.77 6.95 -7.29
CA ASN A 11 -11.18 8.16 -7.86
C ASN A 11 -9.65 8.02 -7.91
N ASP A 12 -9.16 7.11 -8.76
CA ASP A 12 -7.71 6.87 -8.92
C ASP A 12 -7.00 8.06 -9.58
N ASP A 13 -7.72 8.89 -10.34
CA ASP A 13 -7.16 10.10 -10.94
C ASP A 13 -6.60 11.08 -9.90
N PHE A 14 -7.13 11.06 -8.67
CA PHE A 14 -6.66 11.91 -7.58
C PHE A 14 -5.16 11.76 -7.33
N HIS A 15 -4.66 10.54 -7.26
CA HIS A 15 -3.23 10.28 -7.01
C HIS A 15 -2.34 10.84 -8.13
N GLY A 16 -2.80 10.77 -9.37
CA GLY A 16 -2.10 11.35 -10.52
C GLY A 16 -2.04 12.88 -10.51
N THR A 17 -2.96 13.56 -9.79
CA THR A 17 -3.01 15.05 -9.74
C THR A 17 -2.19 15.65 -8.61
N LEU A 18 -1.69 14.85 -7.67
CA LEU A 18 -1.02 15.36 -6.45
C LEU A 18 0.32 16.05 -6.72
N GLY A 19 1.11 15.62 -7.71
CA GLY A 19 2.45 16.17 -7.92
C GLY A 19 3.29 16.13 -6.64
N GLU A 20 4.00 17.22 -6.32
CA GLU A 20 4.81 17.33 -5.10
C GLU A 20 3.99 17.25 -3.80
N ARG A 21 2.68 17.48 -3.86
CA ARG A 21 1.77 17.33 -2.70
C ARG A 21 1.80 15.93 -2.08
N TRP A 22 2.30 14.90 -2.78
CA TRP A 22 2.58 13.60 -2.19
C TRP A 22 3.46 13.71 -0.94
N TYR A 23 4.49 14.57 -0.98
CA TYR A 23 5.49 14.69 0.07
C TYR A 23 5.23 15.81 1.08
N ASP A 24 4.50 16.86 0.73
CA ASP A 24 4.36 18.05 1.55
C ASP A 24 2.92 18.39 2.01
N ALA A 25 1.87 17.91 1.31
CA ALA A 25 0.49 18.20 1.69
C ALA A 25 0.16 17.72 3.11
N GLU A 26 -0.50 18.56 3.88
CA GLU A 26 -1.08 18.24 5.18
C GLU A 26 -2.63 18.26 5.13
N GLU A 27 -3.20 18.92 4.12
CA GLU A 27 -4.63 19.06 3.89
C GLU A 27 -5.25 17.87 3.12
N ALA A 28 -4.45 16.99 2.56
CA ALA A 28 -4.89 15.89 1.70
C ALA A 28 -4.72 14.51 2.35
N PRO A 29 -5.55 13.52 1.99
CA PRO A 29 -5.49 12.15 2.54
C PRO A 29 -4.12 11.47 2.39
N VAL A 30 -3.32 11.85 1.38
CA VAL A 30 -1.96 11.33 1.18
C VAL A 30 -1.06 11.52 2.39
N ALA A 31 -1.35 12.51 3.24
CA ALA A 31 -0.62 12.72 4.49
C ALA A 31 -0.76 11.53 5.46
N PHE A 32 -1.85 10.76 5.40
CA PHE A 32 -1.98 9.51 6.16
C PHE A 32 -1.05 8.42 5.62
N LEU A 33 -0.95 8.26 4.29
CA LEU A 33 -0.03 7.29 3.67
C LEU A 33 1.41 7.58 4.09
N ARG A 34 1.80 8.85 4.09
CA ARG A 34 3.10 9.31 4.57
C ARG A 34 3.30 9.04 6.08
N ALA A 35 2.26 9.18 6.90
CA ALA A 35 2.31 8.85 8.32
C ALA A 35 2.39 7.35 8.58
N GLU A 36 1.66 6.53 7.82
CA GLU A 36 1.72 5.06 7.92
C GLU A 36 3.05 4.50 7.41
N SER A 37 3.62 5.07 6.34
CA SER A 37 4.92 4.64 5.81
C SER A 37 6.03 4.73 6.88
N ARG A 38 6.00 5.74 7.77
CA ARG A 38 6.95 5.86 8.88
C ARG A 38 6.87 4.73 9.92
N LEU A 39 5.70 4.11 10.07
CA LEU A 39 5.52 2.94 10.93
C LEU A 39 5.85 1.64 10.19
N ARG A 40 5.41 1.54 8.96
CA ARG A 40 5.38 0.30 8.17
C ARG A 40 6.70 0.02 7.47
N ASN A 41 7.33 1.01 6.83
CA ASN A 41 8.54 0.78 6.04
C ASN A 41 9.71 0.22 6.88
N PRO A 42 10.01 0.73 8.10
CA PRO A 42 11.02 0.12 8.97
C PRO A 42 10.71 -1.32 9.36
N TRP A 43 9.44 -1.66 9.59
CA TRP A 43 9.04 -3.03 9.91
C TRP A 43 9.22 -3.97 8.71
N ILE A 44 8.84 -3.54 7.49
CA ILE A 44 9.09 -4.30 6.26
C ILE A 44 10.59 -4.57 6.12
N ALA A 45 11.42 -3.53 6.21
CA ALA A 45 12.87 -3.66 6.08
C ALA A 45 13.48 -4.60 7.14
N GLN A 46 13.06 -4.48 8.41
CA GLN A 46 13.51 -5.38 9.49
C GLN A 46 13.10 -6.82 9.23
N THR A 47 11.88 -7.05 8.72
CA THR A 47 11.39 -8.39 8.39
C THR A 47 12.18 -8.98 7.22
N ILE A 48 12.49 -8.20 6.18
CA ILE A 48 13.34 -8.61 5.06
C ILE A 48 14.74 -8.99 5.59
N ALA A 49 15.37 -8.10 6.38
CA ALA A 49 16.71 -8.34 6.93
C ALA A 49 16.77 -9.59 7.81
N ALA A 50 15.73 -9.87 8.59
CA ALA A 50 15.65 -11.07 9.43
C ALA A 50 15.49 -12.37 8.61
N ARG A 51 14.86 -12.30 7.43
CA ARG A 51 14.63 -13.48 6.57
C ARG A 51 15.72 -13.69 5.53
N PHE A 52 16.39 -12.63 5.13
CA PHE A 52 17.48 -12.62 4.14
C PHE A 52 18.72 -11.88 4.69
N PRO A 53 19.37 -12.42 5.75
CA PRO A 53 20.45 -11.71 6.44
C PRO A 53 21.64 -11.41 5.51
N GLY A 54 22.05 -10.14 5.50
CA GLY A 54 23.22 -9.69 4.73
C GLY A 54 23.08 -9.70 3.21
N ARG A 55 21.85 -9.90 2.69
CA ARG A 55 21.60 -10.02 1.25
C ARG A 55 20.78 -8.85 0.73
N ALA A 56 21.21 -8.26 -0.40
CA ALA A 56 20.35 -7.41 -1.21
C ALA A 56 19.28 -8.27 -1.91
N CYS A 57 18.00 -7.94 -1.71
CA CYS A 57 16.88 -8.66 -2.31
C CYS A 57 16.39 -7.93 -3.56
N ALA A 58 15.88 -8.70 -4.53
CA ALA A 58 15.04 -8.18 -5.61
C ALA A 58 13.63 -7.93 -5.05
N VAL A 59 13.17 -6.68 -5.06
CA VAL A 59 11.91 -6.24 -4.47
C VAL A 59 11.02 -5.63 -5.53
N LEU A 60 9.75 -6.04 -5.56
CA LEU A 60 8.70 -5.40 -6.36
C LEU A 60 7.74 -4.66 -5.42
N ASP A 61 7.55 -3.37 -5.63
CA ASP A 61 6.55 -2.53 -4.96
C ASP A 61 5.39 -2.27 -5.93
N VAL A 62 4.27 -2.96 -5.73
CA VAL A 62 3.08 -2.92 -6.60
C VAL A 62 2.13 -1.83 -6.11
N GLY A 63 1.75 -0.91 -6.99
CA GLY A 63 1.02 0.30 -6.62
C GLY A 63 1.91 1.25 -5.81
N CYS A 64 3.14 1.47 -6.30
CA CYS A 64 4.18 2.17 -5.53
C CYS A 64 3.89 3.67 -5.34
N GLY A 65 2.90 4.25 -6.04
CA GLY A 65 2.57 5.66 -5.99
C GLY A 65 3.78 6.57 -6.19
N ALA A 66 3.99 7.50 -5.26
CA ALA A 66 5.16 8.39 -5.26
C ALA A 66 6.42 7.80 -4.58
N GLY A 67 6.50 6.47 -4.45
CA GLY A 67 7.74 5.77 -4.10
C GLY A 67 8.09 5.75 -2.61
N PHE A 68 7.17 5.98 -1.67
CA PHE A 68 7.48 6.00 -0.24
C PHE A 68 8.17 4.72 0.27
N LEU A 69 7.75 3.55 -0.21
CA LEU A 69 8.37 2.28 0.16
C LEU A 69 9.54 1.94 -0.78
N ALA A 70 9.36 2.10 -2.09
CA ALA A 70 10.38 1.80 -3.09
C ALA A 70 11.68 2.56 -2.83
N ASN A 71 11.62 3.89 -2.66
CA ASN A 71 12.78 4.73 -2.35
C ASN A 71 13.42 4.36 -1.01
N TYR A 72 12.60 4.06 0.00
CA TYR A 72 13.11 3.65 1.31
C TYR A 72 13.92 2.35 1.25
N LEU A 73 13.41 1.32 0.57
CA LEU A 73 14.09 0.03 0.45
C LEU A 73 15.33 0.10 -0.45
N SER A 74 15.28 0.90 -1.53
CA SER A 74 16.43 1.15 -2.39
C SER A 74 17.56 1.87 -1.64
N GLY A 75 17.22 2.83 -0.77
CA GLY A 75 18.16 3.50 0.12
C GLY A 75 18.86 2.56 1.11
N LEU A 76 18.26 1.39 1.39
CA LEU A 76 18.86 0.32 2.20
C LEU A 76 19.68 -0.69 1.38
N GLY A 77 19.78 -0.49 0.05
CA GLY A 77 20.63 -1.31 -0.82
C GLY A 77 19.90 -2.48 -1.49
N HIS A 78 18.57 -2.56 -1.42
CA HIS A 78 17.80 -3.55 -2.18
C HIS A 78 17.68 -3.15 -3.67
N LEU A 79 17.49 -4.14 -4.55
CA LEU A 79 17.21 -3.95 -5.97
C LEU A 79 15.70 -3.78 -6.15
N VAL A 80 15.24 -2.55 -6.27
CA VAL A 80 13.80 -2.26 -6.21
C VAL A 80 13.24 -1.91 -7.57
N THR A 81 12.12 -2.55 -7.92
CA THR A 81 11.24 -2.16 -9.03
C THR A 81 9.95 -1.61 -8.42
N GLY A 82 9.55 -0.40 -8.79
CA GLY A 82 8.27 0.20 -8.46
C GLY A 82 7.32 0.13 -9.66
N LEU A 83 6.10 -0.36 -9.46
CA LEU A 83 5.09 -0.46 -10.53
C LEU A 83 3.83 0.30 -10.12
N ASP A 84 3.32 1.16 -10.99
CA ASP A 84 2.07 1.90 -10.80
C ASP A 84 1.38 2.17 -12.13
N THR A 85 0.07 2.42 -12.10
CA THR A 85 -0.71 2.81 -13.29
C THR A 85 -0.65 4.31 -13.56
N ALA A 86 -0.28 5.14 -12.57
CA ALA A 86 -0.24 6.59 -12.65
C ALA A 86 1.17 7.11 -12.99
N GLU A 87 1.42 7.40 -14.26
CA GLU A 87 2.71 7.93 -14.73
C GLU A 87 3.13 9.21 -13.99
N ALA A 88 2.16 10.07 -13.61
CA ALA A 88 2.44 11.28 -12.86
C ALA A 88 2.99 10.97 -11.46
N SER A 89 2.48 9.95 -10.78
CA SER A 89 3.00 9.47 -9.49
C SER A 89 4.42 8.91 -9.63
N LEU A 90 4.68 8.13 -10.70
CA LEU A 90 6.01 7.59 -10.98
C LEU A 90 7.05 8.68 -11.25
N ARG A 91 6.68 9.80 -11.91
CA ARG A 91 7.58 10.95 -12.07
C ARG A 91 7.99 11.56 -10.73
N VAL A 92 7.05 11.70 -9.79
CA VAL A 92 7.33 12.17 -8.43
C VAL A 92 8.21 11.16 -7.68
N ALA A 93 7.89 9.88 -7.78
CA ALA A 93 8.67 8.81 -7.15
C ALA A 93 10.14 8.84 -7.61
N HIS A 94 10.37 9.00 -8.91
CA HIS A 94 11.70 9.11 -9.50
C HIS A 94 12.44 10.36 -9.04
N ALA A 95 11.74 11.52 -8.97
CA ALA A 95 12.34 12.77 -8.50
C ALA A 95 12.80 12.70 -7.04
N HIS A 96 12.13 11.90 -6.22
CA HIS A 96 12.46 11.67 -4.80
C HIS A 96 13.35 10.44 -4.56
N ASP A 97 13.77 9.72 -5.60
CA ASP A 97 14.74 8.61 -5.48
C ASP A 97 16.17 9.13 -5.33
N THR A 98 16.60 9.32 -4.08
CA THR A 98 17.98 9.76 -3.77
C THR A 98 19.03 8.70 -4.10
N SER A 99 18.64 7.44 -4.27
CA SER A 99 19.56 6.36 -4.68
C SER A 99 19.84 6.39 -6.19
N GLY A 100 18.88 6.87 -7.00
CA GLY A 100 18.89 6.83 -8.46
C GLY A 100 18.87 5.40 -9.03
N LYS A 101 18.43 4.41 -8.24
CA LYS A 101 18.53 2.98 -8.58
C LYS A 101 17.19 2.26 -8.68
N VAL A 102 16.08 2.91 -8.35
CA VAL A 102 14.75 2.30 -8.46
C VAL A 102 14.33 2.24 -9.94
N ASP A 103 13.95 1.04 -10.38
CA ASP A 103 13.39 0.82 -11.72
C ASP A 103 11.87 1.06 -11.67
N TYR A 104 11.43 2.28 -12.02
CA TYR A 104 10.01 2.63 -12.05
C TYR A 104 9.36 2.26 -13.38
N ARG A 105 8.26 1.51 -13.31
CA ARG A 105 7.53 0.99 -14.48
C ARG A 105 6.05 1.31 -14.41
N LEU A 106 5.50 1.71 -15.55
CA LEU A 106 4.05 1.79 -15.75
C LEU A 106 3.50 0.38 -15.96
N GLY A 107 2.45 0.00 -15.24
CA GLY A 107 1.85 -1.32 -15.38
C GLY A 107 0.66 -1.57 -14.47
N ASP A 108 -0.06 -2.66 -14.78
CA ASP A 108 -1.25 -3.09 -14.05
C ASP A 108 -0.89 -4.15 -13.00
N ALA A 109 -1.35 -3.93 -11.76
CA ALA A 109 -1.18 -4.86 -10.64
C ALA A 109 -1.88 -6.21 -10.87
N LEU A 110 -2.90 -6.25 -11.73
CA LEU A 110 -3.64 -7.47 -12.06
C LEU A 110 -3.00 -8.28 -13.21
N ALA A 111 -1.97 -7.72 -13.88
CA ALA A 111 -1.25 -8.37 -14.97
C ALA A 111 0.24 -7.96 -14.93
N LEU A 112 0.97 -8.44 -13.92
CA LEU A 112 2.35 -8.04 -13.68
C LEU A 112 3.28 -8.42 -14.86
N PRO A 113 3.99 -7.44 -15.48
CA PRO A 113 4.79 -7.67 -16.68
C PRO A 113 6.16 -8.32 -16.38
N PHE A 114 6.16 -9.28 -15.46
CA PHE A 114 7.38 -9.97 -15.02
C PHE A 114 7.22 -11.48 -15.13
N GLY A 115 8.32 -12.17 -15.37
CA GLY A 115 8.37 -13.63 -15.35
C GLY A 115 8.11 -14.23 -13.97
N PRO A 116 7.81 -15.52 -13.87
CA PRO A 116 7.65 -16.20 -12.58
C PRO A 116 8.97 -16.20 -11.80
N ALA A 117 8.84 -16.14 -10.46
CA ALA A 117 9.97 -16.20 -9.51
C ALA A 117 11.08 -15.12 -9.75
N ALA A 118 10.67 -13.94 -10.25
CA ALA A 118 11.61 -12.84 -10.53
C ALA A 118 12.03 -12.04 -9.28
N PHE A 119 11.26 -12.12 -8.19
CA PHE A 119 11.47 -11.29 -7.00
C PHE A 119 11.57 -12.14 -5.73
N ASP A 120 12.42 -11.70 -4.79
CA ASP A 120 12.52 -12.26 -3.45
C ASP A 120 11.41 -11.72 -2.54
N VAL A 121 10.98 -10.49 -2.81
CA VAL A 121 9.97 -9.77 -2.02
C VAL A 121 9.00 -9.07 -2.96
N VAL A 122 7.71 -9.18 -2.68
CA VAL A 122 6.65 -8.42 -3.35
C VAL A 122 5.87 -7.66 -2.27
N CYS A 123 5.68 -6.37 -2.47
CA CYS A 123 4.88 -5.51 -1.61
C CYS A 123 3.64 -5.06 -2.37
N ALA A 124 2.45 -5.22 -1.77
CA ALA A 124 1.18 -4.69 -2.24
C ALA A 124 0.54 -3.91 -1.08
N VAL A 125 0.99 -2.67 -0.95
CA VAL A 125 0.70 -1.83 0.20
C VAL A 125 -0.15 -0.65 -0.24
N ASP A 126 -1.35 -0.51 0.36
CA ASP A 126 -2.34 0.52 0.00
C ASP A 126 -2.81 0.43 -1.48
N VAL A 127 -2.83 -0.77 -2.07
CA VAL A 127 -3.28 -1.02 -3.45
C VAL A 127 -4.42 -2.04 -3.52
N LEU A 128 -4.53 -2.94 -2.54
CA LEU A 128 -5.55 -4.00 -2.53
C LEU A 128 -6.98 -3.45 -2.45
N ASP A 129 -7.18 -2.29 -1.87
CA ASP A 129 -8.46 -1.58 -1.74
C ASP A 129 -8.77 -0.67 -2.93
N HIS A 130 -7.90 -0.63 -3.94
CA HIS A 130 -8.08 0.09 -5.20
C HIS A 130 -8.35 -0.84 -6.39
N VAL A 131 -8.22 -2.15 -6.23
CA VAL A 131 -8.43 -3.12 -7.32
C VAL A 131 -9.75 -3.88 -7.16
N GLU A 132 -10.43 -4.18 -8.28
CA GLU A 132 -11.67 -4.95 -8.25
C GLU A 132 -11.47 -6.45 -7.98
N ALA A 133 -10.27 -6.97 -8.25
CA ALA A 133 -9.92 -8.38 -8.12
C ALA A 133 -8.70 -8.61 -7.22
N PRO A 134 -8.77 -8.34 -5.90
CA PRO A 134 -7.63 -8.46 -5.00
C PRO A 134 -7.06 -9.89 -4.95
N ALA A 135 -7.88 -10.93 -5.16
CA ALA A 135 -7.40 -12.30 -5.24
C ALA A 135 -6.51 -12.55 -6.48
N LEU A 136 -6.79 -11.87 -7.60
CA LEU A 136 -5.94 -11.94 -8.80
C LEU A 136 -4.60 -11.24 -8.54
N LEU A 137 -4.59 -10.07 -7.89
CA LEU A 137 -3.35 -9.40 -7.49
C LEU A 137 -2.49 -10.32 -6.61
N VAL A 138 -3.09 -10.97 -5.62
CA VAL A 138 -2.38 -11.93 -4.74
C VAL A 138 -1.81 -13.11 -5.55
N SER A 139 -2.56 -13.62 -6.52
CA SER A 139 -2.10 -14.69 -7.42
C SER A 139 -0.91 -14.24 -8.28
N GLU A 140 -0.98 -13.05 -8.89
CA GLU A 140 0.12 -12.45 -9.67
C GLU A 140 1.35 -12.18 -8.80
N ALA A 141 1.15 -11.62 -7.60
CA ALA A 141 2.22 -11.43 -6.62
C ALA A 141 2.92 -12.76 -6.29
N SER A 142 2.14 -13.83 -6.05
CA SER A 142 2.70 -15.15 -5.83
C SER A 142 3.42 -15.70 -7.06
N ARG A 143 2.88 -15.51 -8.26
CA ARG A 143 3.51 -15.98 -9.50
C ARG A 143 4.91 -15.41 -9.68
N VAL A 144 5.06 -14.10 -9.49
CA VAL A 144 6.35 -13.42 -9.68
C VAL A 144 7.31 -13.57 -8.50
N LEU A 145 6.82 -14.04 -7.35
CA LEU A 145 7.60 -14.26 -6.14
C LEU A 145 8.38 -15.57 -6.23
N ALA A 146 9.65 -15.56 -5.85
CA ALA A 146 10.50 -16.75 -5.73
C ALA A 146 10.01 -17.68 -4.61
N ALA A 147 10.37 -18.97 -4.68
CA ALA A 147 10.12 -19.93 -3.60
C ALA A 147 10.78 -19.46 -2.30
N GLY A 148 10.08 -19.51 -1.18
CA GLY A 148 10.52 -18.97 0.10
C GLY A 148 10.47 -17.44 0.23
N GLY A 149 10.09 -16.73 -0.83
CA GLY A 149 9.98 -15.27 -0.86
C GLY A 149 8.83 -14.72 -0.01
N LEU A 150 8.83 -13.40 0.21
CA LEU A 150 7.91 -12.71 1.12
C LEU A 150 6.93 -11.82 0.34
N PHE A 151 5.66 -11.93 0.67
CA PHE A 151 4.59 -11.06 0.19
C PHE A 151 4.11 -10.16 1.32
N PHE A 152 4.34 -8.86 1.25
CA PHE A 152 3.84 -7.86 2.21
C PHE A 152 2.56 -7.22 1.68
N PHE A 153 1.62 -6.96 2.59
CA PHE A 153 0.35 -6.34 2.26
C PHE A 153 -0.13 -5.39 3.36
N HIS A 154 -0.86 -4.36 2.94
CA HIS A 154 -1.67 -3.50 3.79
C HIS A 154 -2.98 -3.20 3.09
N THR A 155 -4.10 -3.20 3.83
CA THR A 155 -5.42 -2.81 3.31
C THR A 155 -6.40 -2.53 4.46
N PHE A 156 -7.58 -2.03 4.11
CA PHE A 156 -8.67 -1.78 5.06
C PHE A 156 -9.61 -2.98 5.18
N ASN A 157 -10.14 -3.19 6.39
CA ASN A 157 -11.08 -4.27 6.65
C ASN A 157 -12.50 -3.88 6.21
N ARG A 158 -13.20 -4.74 5.46
CA ARG A 158 -14.56 -4.50 5.00
C ARG A 158 -15.58 -4.68 6.12
N ASN A 159 -15.92 -3.61 6.82
CA ASN A 159 -16.98 -3.57 7.84
C ASN A 159 -17.49 -2.14 8.07
N LEU A 160 -18.59 -2.02 8.85
CA LEU A 160 -19.23 -0.73 9.12
C LEU A 160 -18.31 0.26 9.86
N LEU A 161 -17.42 -0.23 10.74
CA LEU A 161 -16.49 0.63 11.48
C LEU A 161 -15.46 1.27 10.54
N SER A 162 -14.92 0.49 9.60
CA SER A 162 -14.00 1.01 8.58
C SER A 162 -14.71 1.99 7.64
N TRP A 163 -15.95 1.72 7.25
CA TRP A 163 -16.74 2.68 6.50
C TRP A 163 -16.88 4.01 7.25
N LEU A 164 -17.22 3.96 8.53
CA LEU A 164 -17.41 5.16 9.33
C LEU A 164 -16.10 5.93 9.55
N VAL A 165 -15.01 5.24 9.86
CA VAL A 165 -13.73 5.87 10.27
C VAL A 165 -12.86 6.19 9.06
N VAL A 166 -12.65 5.22 8.15
CA VAL A 166 -11.71 5.36 7.03
C VAL A 166 -12.34 6.14 5.87
N ILE A 167 -13.62 5.91 5.56
CA ILE A 167 -14.28 6.62 4.46
C ILE A 167 -14.89 7.91 4.99
N LYS A 168 -15.91 7.81 5.85
CA LYS A 168 -16.65 9.00 6.30
C LYS A 168 -15.84 9.90 7.21
N GLY A 169 -15.00 9.35 8.09
CA GLY A 169 -14.13 10.14 8.95
C GLY A 169 -13.11 10.95 8.14
N VAL A 170 -12.51 10.37 7.12
CA VAL A 170 -11.58 11.10 6.24
C VAL A 170 -12.32 12.15 5.41
N GLU A 171 -13.48 11.81 4.80
CA GLU A 171 -14.32 12.76 4.06
C GLU A 171 -14.79 13.95 4.92
N TRP A 172 -15.08 13.74 6.22
CA TRP A 172 -15.61 14.79 7.11
C TRP A 172 -14.51 15.65 7.76
N PHE A 173 -13.35 15.06 8.03
CA PHE A 173 -12.33 15.70 8.86
C PHE A 173 -11.03 16.04 8.13
N VAL A 174 -10.87 15.70 6.85
CA VAL A 174 -9.70 16.06 6.05
C VAL A 174 -10.14 16.88 4.84
N LYS A 175 -9.56 18.07 4.68
CA LYS A 175 -10.05 19.10 3.77
C LYS A 175 -10.14 18.68 2.32
N ASP A 176 -9.04 18.34 1.71
CA ASP A 176 -8.94 18.04 0.28
C ASP A 176 -9.19 16.56 -0.03
N THR A 177 -10.19 15.96 0.64
CA THR A 177 -10.57 14.58 0.39
C THR A 177 -11.55 14.50 -0.77
N PRO A 178 -11.19 13.86 -1.88
CA PRO A 178 -12.11 13.66 -2.99
C PRO A 178 -13.18 12.64 -2.63
N LEU A 179 -14.36 12.82 -3.21
CA LEU A 179 -15.42 11.80 -3.10
C LEU A 179 -14.96 10.50 -3.77
N HIS A 180 -15.34 9.38 -3.15
CA HIS A 180 -15.01 8.03 -3.64
C HIS A 180 -13.49 7.73 -3.71
N LEU A 181 -12.68 8.37 -2.85
CA LEU A 181 -11.28 7.98 -2.68
C LEU A 181 -11.17 6.51 -2.25
N HIS A 182 -12.03 6.10 -1.33
CA HIS A 182 -12.17 4.71 -0.90
C HIS A 182 -13.62 4.25 -1.04
N VAL A 183 -13.80 3.01 -1.48
CA VAL A 183 -15.10 2.37 -1.66
C VAL A 183 -15.16 1.09 -0.84
N LEU A 184 -16.09 1.02 0.13
CA LEU A 184 -16.19 -0.11 1.08
C LEU A 184 -16.23 -1.49 0.39
N ARG A 185 -16.85 -1.58 -0.79
CA ARG A 185 -16.95 -2.81 -1.56
C ARG A 185 -15.59 -3.40 -1.96
N LEU A 186 -14.57 -2.53 -2.15
CA LEU A 186 -13.22 -2.94 -2.53
C LEU A 186 -12.36 -3.33 -1.33
N PHE A 187 -12.77 -2.99 -0.11
CA PHE A 187 -12.07 -3.45 1.08
C PHE A 187 -12.16 -4.97 1.21
N SER A 188 -11.12 -5.59 1.73
CA SER A 188 -11.05 -7.03 1.93
C SER A 188 -11.07 -7.39 3.41
N THR A 189 -11.83 -8.40 3.81
CA THR A 189 -11.71 -8.93 5.18
C THR A 189 -10.41 -9.72 5.34
N PRO A 190 -9.85 -9.80 6.56
CA PRO A 190 -8.67 -10.64 6.82
C PRO A 190 -8.86 -12.10 6.39
N GLU A 191 -10.08 -12.61 6.48
CA GLU A 191 -10.41 -13.98 6.08
C GLU A 191 -10.42 -14.17 4.55
N GLU A 192 -10.91 -13.19 3.80
CA GLU A 192 -10.87 -13.20 2.33
C GLU A 192 -9.43 -13.16 1.83
N LEU A 193 -8.60 -12.27 2.42
CA LEU A 193 -7.19 -12.20 2.06
C LEU A 193 -6.44 -13.48 2.43
N ARG A 194 -6.73 -14.10 3.59
CA ARG A 194 -6.17 -15.40 3.98
C ARG A 194 -6.51 -16.47 2.96
N ARG A 195 -7.76 -16.54 2.52
CA ARG A 195 -8.19 -17.49 1.48
C ARG A 195 -7.47 -17.27 0.16
N ALA A 196 -7.33 -16.00 -0.27
CA ALA A 196 -6.60 -15.66 -1.48
C ALA A 196 -5.11 -16.05 -1.38
N CYS A 197 -4.46 -15.76 -0.25
CA CYS A 197 -3.08 -16.15 0.00
C CYS A 197 -2.93 -17.68 -0.04
N ASN A 198 -3.76 -18.43 0.68
CA ASN A 198 -3.70 -19.89 0.72
C ASN A 198 -3.91 -20.51 -0.68
N ALA A 199 -4.87 -19.99 -1.45
CA ALA A 199 -5.12 -20.44 -2.83
C ALA A 199 -3.92 -20.17 -3.76
N ALA A 200 -3.14 -19.13 -3.48
CA ALA A 200 -1.93 -18.77 -4.20
C ALA A 200 -0.64 -19.42 -3.65
N GLY A 201 -0.74 -20.36 -2.66
CA GLY A 201 0.42 -21.00 -2.05
C GLY A 201 1.24 -20.10 -1.11
N LEU A 202 0.59 -19.05 -0.57
CA LEU A 202 1.18 -18.12 0.38
C LEU A 202 0.65 -18.39 1.79
N GLU A 203 1.53 -18.61 2.76
CA GLU A 203 1.19 -18.78 4.18
C GLU A 203 1.36 -17.44 4.93
N ILE A 204 0.28 -16.93 5.54
CA ILE A 204 0.36 -15.70 6.36
C ILE A 204 1.14 -16.00 7.64
N MET A 205 2.27 -15.31 7.80
CA MET A 205 3.21 -15.47 8.91
C MET A 205 2.94 -14.49 10.05
N GLU A 206 2.52 -13.28 9.73
CA GLU A 206 2.19 -12.23 10.70
C GLU A 206 1.04 -11.38 10.19
N LEU A 207 0.14 -11.01 11.09
CA LEU A 207 -0.99 -10.11 10.83
C LEU A 207 -1.26 -9.25 12.06
N PHE A 208 -1.29 -7.94 11.89
CA PHE A 208 -1.64 -6.98 12.95
C PHE A 208 -2.48 -5.83 12.39
N GLY A 209 -3.22 -5.18 13.24
CA GLY A 209 -3.96 -3.98 12.87
C GLY A 209 -3.12 -2.72 13.01
N THR A 210 -3.54 -1.66 12.32
CA THR A 210 -3.04 -0.31 12.51
C THR A 210 -4.20 0.64 12.86
N ARG A 211 -3.91 1.67 13.64
CA ARG A 211 -4.85 2.73 13.95
C ARG A 211 -4.12 4.04 14.22
N PRO A 212 -4.78 5.19 14.03
CA PRO A 212 -4.22 6.46 14.48
C PRO A 212 -3.85 6.43 15.97
N LYS A 213 -2.75 7.10 16.31
CA LYS A 213 -2.40 7.41 17.69
C LYS A 213 -3.33 8.50 18.20
N LEU A 214 -4.04 8.21 19.28
CA LEU A 214 -4.97 9.18 19.88
C LEU A 214 -4.19 10.14 20.81
N ASP A 215 -3.52 11.11 20.20
CA ASP A 215 -2.67 12.11 20.85
C ASP A 215 -3.02 13.54 20.41
N MET A 216 -2.18 14.51 20.77
CA MET A 216 -2.40 15.92 20.42
C MET A 216 -2.38 16.18 18.90
N ALA A 217 -1.62 15.39 18.12
CA ALA A 217 -1.62 15.52 16.66
C ALA A 217 -2.96 15.07 16.08
N PHE A 218 -3.53 13.97 16.60
CA PHE A 218 -4.87 13.51 16.24
C PHE A 218 -5.94 14.56 16.58
N ALA A 219 -5.90 15.15 17.79
CA ALA A 219 -6.83 16.20 18.17
C ALA A 219 -6.71 17.45 17.29
N ARG A 220 -5.49 17.84 16.90
CA ARG A 220 -5.26 18.95 15.96
C ARG A 220 -5.83 18.64 14.58
N MET A 221 -5.64 17.44 14.07
CA MET A 221 -6.20 17.01 12.80
C MET A 221 -7.73 17.14 12.80
N LEU A 222 -8.42 16.64 13.81
CA LEU A 222 -9.88 16.75 13.94
C LEU A 222 -10.37 18.22 13.97
N LYS A 223 -9.57 19.13 14.57
CA LYS A 223 -9.94 20.55 14.69
C LYS A 223 -9.63 21.35 13.43
N SER A 224 -8.51 21.08 12.77
CA SER A 224 -8.01 21.90 11.67
C SER A 224 -8.40 21.36 10.29
N GLY A 225 -8.71 20.07 10.18
CA GLY A 225 -8.88 19.38 8.91
C GLY A 225 -7.55 19.14 8.17
N MET A 226 -6.42 19.29 8.85
CA MET A 226 -5.08 19.04 8.31
C MET A 226 -4.41 17.92 9.10
N VAL A 227 -3.69 17.04 8.42
CA VAL A 227 -2.94 15.95 9.02
C VAL A 227 -1.52 16.44 9.32
N PRO A 228 -1.20 16.78 10.58
CA PRO A 228 0.11 17.36 10.92
C PRO A 228 1.24 16.38 10.62
N ARG A 229 2.45 16.89 10.37
CA ARG A 229 3.63 16.05 10.08
C ARG A 229 3.96 15.04 11.18
N GLU A 230 3.66 15.37 12.44
CA GLU A 230 3.83 14.50 13.61
C GLU A 230 2.68 13.49 13.81
N PHE A 231 1.60 13.55 12.99
CA PHE A 231 0.54 12.55 13.03
C PHE A 231 1.12 11.15 12.85
N ALA A 232 0.72 10.22 13.70
CA ALA A 232 1.31 8.90 13.71
C ALA A 232 0.26 7.78 13.86
N PHE A 233 0.61 6.63 13.35
CA PHE A 233 -0.11 5.38 13.56
C PHE A 233 0.58 4.51 14.60
N THR A 234 -0.15 3.57 15.16
CA THR A 234 0.36 2.57 16.08
C THR A 234 -0.19 1.19 15.75
N ARG A 235 0.58 0.15 16.06
CA ARG A 235 0.14 -1.24 15.92
C ARG A 235 -0.90 -1.59 16.99
N THR A 236 -1.81 -2.48 16.65
CA THR A 236 -2.82 -3.03 17.53
C THR A 236 -3.08 -4.50 17.18
N ARG A 237 -3.60 -5.27 18.13
CA ARG A 237 -4.08 -6.63 17.86
C ARG A 237 -5.39 -6.66 17.07
N SER A 238 -6.14 -5.56 17.09
CA SER A 238 -7.43 -5.46 16.41
C SER A 238 -7.23 -5.12 14.94
N THR A 239 -7.68 -5.99 14.05
CA THR A 239 -7.69 -5.80 12.59
C THR A 239 -8.99 -5.14 12.08
N ARG A 240 -9.76 -4.50 12.97
CA ARG A 240 -11.09 -3.98 12.61
C ARG A 240 -11.08 -2.79 11.66
N LEU A 241 -10.04 -1.94 11.66
CA LEU A 241 -9.94 -0.79 10.76
C LEU A 241 -9.09 -1.13 9.55
N ALA A 242 -7.81 -1.25 9.74
CA ALA A 242 -6.83 -1.61 8.75
C ALA A 242 -5.97 -2.74 9.29
N TYR A 243 -5.36 -3.48 8.39
CA TYR A 243 -4.44 -4.54 8.78
C TYR A 243 -3.25 -4.63 7.82
N THR A 244 -2.13 -4.95 8.41
CA THR A 244 -0.82 -5.11 7.76
C THR A 244 -0.31 -6.49 8.10
N GLY A 245 0.37 -7.12 7.16
CA GLY A 245 0.98 -8.41 7.42
C GLY A 245 1.95 -8.82 6.32
N PHE A 246 2.53 -9.99 6.51
CA PHE A 246 3.25 -10.66 5.44
C PHE A 246 2.94 -12.14 5.37
N ALA A 247 3.04 -12.67 4.16
CA ALA A 247 2.95 -14.09 3.88
C ALA A 247 4.27 -14.58 3.26
N ARG A 248 4.54 -15.88 3.34
CA ARG A 248 5.68 -16.55 2.74
C ARG A 248 5.20 -17.54 1.68
N LYS A 249 5.85 -17.54 0.53
CA LYS A 249 5.63 -18.56 -0.49
C LYS A 249 6.26 -19.89 -0.06
N GLY A 250 5.53 -20.98 -0.22
CA GLY A 250 6.05 -22.33 0.03
C GLY A 250 7.35 -22.60 -0.72
N VAL A 251 8.22 -23.41 -0.13
CA VAL A 251 9.38 -23.98 -0.80
C VAL A 251 8.87 -25.28 -1.44
N ALA A 252 8.77 -25.30 -2.77
CA ALA A 252 8.37 -26.51 -3.51
C ALA A 252 9.48 -27.56 -3.43
#